data_c8fc2a458a4f0d6b83598acd88cd3315
#
_entry.id   c8fc2a458a4f0d6b83598acd88cd3315
#
_cell.length_a   1.000
_cell.length_b   1.000
_cell.length_c   1.000
_cell.angle_alpha   90.00
_cell.angle_beta   90.00
_cell.angle_gamma   90.00
#
_symmetry.space_group_name_H-M   'P 1'
#
loop_
_entity.id
_entity.type
_entity.pdbx_description
1 polymer ?
#
loop_
_entity_poly.entity_id
_entity_poly.type
_entity_poly.pdbx_seq_one_letter_code
_entity_poly.pdbx_strand_id
1 'polypeptide(L)'
;LGQQPCGIFPKRFLFAKIRTARRLQREIGGTIAFFYHDSDHDPRETATVLQDRHSGRKVSLNFAFENKIQKLYSPLYLKRVVPEWKAKMERQLPAYVDRNLVEIFKGIAKATVADFCLSMYEAMGLMEGTNVVRSSELSFRSAACTVEDYFVDLPYESEIVRARARDGKFWLHTGGDKFIEVPAQNYGREQVSPTRDTRFRWMQSVIHCTHYVCGASEQDYIDKADGPGVTFVERETIDNSADAYIGGNE
;
A
#
# COMPACT_ATOMS: atom_id res chain seq x y z
N LEU A 1 5.03 -7.13 -9.15
CA LEU A 1 5.18 -5.80 -8.51
C LEU A 1 4.39 -5.73 -7.22
N GLY A 2 4.88 -4.99 -6.21
CA GLY A 2 4.20 -4.81 -4.94
C GLY A 2 4.06 -3.34 -4.56
N GLN A 3 2.95 -2.99 -3.89
CA GLN A 3 2.74 -1.65 -3.35
C GLN A 3 1.69 -1.65 -2.23
N GLN A 4 1.90 -0.80 -1.22
CA GLN A 4 0.86 -0.42 -0.26
C GLN A 4 -0.22 0.46 -0.90
N PRO A 5 -1.41 0.60 -0.29
CA PRO A 5 -2.33 1.69 -0.58
C PRO A 5 -1.57 3.02 -0.55
N CYS A 6 -1.46 3.71 -1.69
CA CYS A 6 -0.53 4.83 -1.83
C CYS A 6 -1.22 6.19 -2.09
N GLY A 7 -2.41 6.35 -1.56
CA GLY A 7 -3.14 7.61 -1.58
C GLY A 7 -4.49 7.55 -2.29
N ILE A 8 -5.25 8.63 -2.17
CA ILE A 8 -6.55 8.83 -2.82
C ILE A 8 -6.41 8.69 -4.34
N PHE A 9 -5.42 9.38 -4.90
CA PHE A 9 -4.93 9.13 -6.25
C PHE A 9 -3.60 8.39 -6.16
N PRO A 10 -3.34 7.43 -7.06
CA PRO A 10 -2.12 6.65 -7.02
C PRO A 10 -0.87 7.52 -7.25
N LYS A 11 0.19 7.24 -6.54
CA LYS A 11 1.47 7.89 -6.77
C LYS A 11 2.02 7.52 -8.15
N ARG A 12 2.77 8.42 -8.79
CA ARG A 12 3.35 8.24 -10.14
C ARG A 12 4.20 6.98 -10.26
N PHE A 13 4.90 6.60 -9.19
CA PHE A 13 5.71 5.38 -9.21
C PHE A 13 4.86 4.10 -9.40
N LEU A 14 3.59 4.08 -8.95
CA LEU A 14 2.71 2.93 -9.21
C LEU A 14 2.38 2.82 -10.71
N PHE A 15 2.08 3.95 -11.38
CA PHE A 15 1.91 3.97 -12.84
C PHE A 15 3.14 3.44 -13.56
N ALA A 16 4.34 3.91 -13.18
CA ALA A 16 5.59 3.47 -13.79
C ALA A 16 5.82 1.96 -13.60
N LYS A 17 5.56 1.43 -12.40
CA LYS A 17 5.63 -0.02 -12.14
C LYS A 17 4.68 -0.82 -13.04
N ILE A 18 3.43 -0.36 -13.18
CA ILE A 18 2.43 -1.04 -14.00
C ILE A 18 2.79 -0.95 -15.47
N ARG A 19 3.22 0.21 -15.99
CA ARG A 19 3.68 0.36 -17.39
C ARG A 19 4.87 -0.57 -17.66
N THR A 20 5.84 -0.61 -16.77
CA THR A 20 6.99 -1.51 -16.89
C THR A 20 6.56 -2.97 -16.88
N ALA A 21 5.65 -3.37 -16.00
CA ALA A 21 5.14 -4.74 -15.96
C ALA A 21 4.37 -5.13 -17.25
N ARG A 22 3.53 -4.22 -17.76
CA ARG A 22 2.82 -4.43 -19.03
C ARG A 22 3.76 -4.51 -20.24
N ARG A 23 4.85 -3.74 -20.24
CA ARG A 23 5.89 -3.86 -21.27
C ARG A 23 6.55 -5.22 -21.19
N LEU A 24 7.02 -5.64 -20.02
CA LEU A 24 7.60 -6.97 -19.83
C LEU A 24 6.65 -8.09 -20.22
N GLN A 25 5.37 -8.00 -19.88
CA GLN A 25 4.38 -8.99 -20.28
C GLN A 25 4.30 -9.14 -21.82
N ARG A 26 4.40 -8.04 -22.57
CA ARG A 26 4.44 -8.11 -24.06
C ARG A 26 5.72 -8.70 -24.60
N GLU A 27 6.85 -8.50 -23.92
CA GLU A 27 8.18 -8.96 -24.34
C GLU A 27 8.41 -10.45 -24.04
N ILE A 28 7.98 -10.90 -22.87
CA ILE A 28 8.31 -12.24 -22.35
C ILE A 28 7.08 -13.13 -22.08
N GLY A 29 5.88 -12.59 -22.20
CA GLY A 29 4.65 -13.30 -21.87
C GLY A 29 4.36 -13.35 -20.36
N GLY A 30 3.48 -14.27 -19.96
CA GLY A 30 3.13 -14.49 -18.56
C GLY A 30 1.98 -13.61 -18.04
N THR A 31 1.79 -13.58 -16.73
CA THR A 31 0.73 -12.84 -16.03
C THR A 31 1.34 -11.78 -15.11
N ILE A 32 0.63 -10.67 -14.95
CA ILE A 32 1.01 -9.63 -14.00
C ILE A 32 0.31 -9.89 -12.66
N ALA A 33 1.09 -10.09 -11.59
CA ALA A 33 0.59 -10.11 -10.23
C ALA A 33 0.89 -8.77 -9.55
N PHE A 34 -0.13 -8.12 -8.99
CA PHE A 34 -0.02 -6.94 -8.15
C PHE A 34 -0.21 -7.36 -6.69
N PHE A 35 0.88 -7.44 -5.96
CA PHE A 35 0.85 -7.67 -4.52
C PHE A 35 0.46 -6.38 -3.79
N TYR A 36 -0.81 -6.30 -3.42
CA TYR A 36 -1.38 -5.16 -2.71
C TYR A 36 -1.16 -5.33 -1.21
N HIS A 37 -0.13 -4.64 -0.68
CA HIS A 37 0.27 -4.77 0.71
C HIS A 37 -0.59 -3.91 1.64
N ASP A 38 -1.84 -4.27 1.80
CA ASP A 38 -2.87 -3.58 2.57
C ASP A 38 -2.85 -3.91 4.08
N SER A 39 -2.05 -4.87 4.50
CA SER A 39 -1.76 -5.14 5.91
C SER A 39 -0.82 -4.11 6.56
N ASP A 40 -0.22 -3.19 5.81
CA ASP A 40 0.54 -2.08 6.39
C ASP A 40 -0.35 -1.12 7.20
N HIS A 41 0.24 -0.30 8.07
CA HIS A 41 -0.51 0.59 8.96
C HIS A 41 -0.07 2.06 8.88
N ASP A 42 1.03 2.38 8.19
CA ASP A 42 1.58 3.75 8.17
C ASP A 42 0.64 4.73 7.43
N PRO A 43 0.03 5.70 8.14
CA PRO A 43 -0.87 6.68 7.52
C PRO A 43 -0.16 7.67 6.59
N ARG A 44 1.18 7.74 6.61
CA ARG A 44 1.97 8.60 5.71
C ARG A 44 1.98 8.05 4.29
N GLU A 45 1.93 6.73 4.14
CA GLU A 45 1.89 6.07 2.83
C GLU A 45 0.62 6.42 2.05
N THR A 46 -0.49 6.70 2.74
CA THR A 46 -1.78 7.04 2.13
C THR A 46 -1.95 8.53 1.81
N ALA A 47 -0.95 9.35 2.09
CA ALA A 47 -0.96 10.76 1.72
C ALA A 47 -0.86 10.93 0.19
N THR A 48 -1.76 11.75 -0.35
CA THR A 48 -1.76 12.16 -1.76
C THR A 48 -1.16 13.54 -1.85
N VAL A 49 -0.04 13.68 -2.55
CA VAL A 49 0.59 14.99 -2.82
C VAL A 49 0.27 15.36 -4.26
N LEU A 50 -0.41 16.48 -4.44
CA LEU A 50 -0.70 17.08 -5.74
C LEU A 50 0.22 18.27 -5.94
N GLN A 51 0.87 18.36 -7.08
CA GLN A 51 1.70 19.52 -7.44
C GLN A 51 1.20 20.14 -8.74
N ASP A 52 0.91 21.44 -8.67
CA ASP A 52 0.66 22.26 -9.84
C ASP A 52 2.00 22.52 -10.58
N ARG A 53 2.09 22.05 -11.81
CA ARG A 53 3.32 22.15 -12.61
C ARG A 53 3.65 23.58 -13.05
N HIS A 54 2.65 24.45 -13.15
CA HIS A 54 2.86 25.85 -13.54
C HIS A 54 3.34 26.71 -12.36
N SER A 55 2.64 26.59 -11.22
CA SER A 55 2.94 27.40 -10.04
C SER A 55 3.89 26.73 -9.04
N GLY A 56 4.13 25.43 -9.17
CA GLY A 56 4.87 24.63 -8.18
C GLY A 56 4.14 24.42 -6.85
N ARG A 57 2.91 24.93 -6.69
CA ARG A 57 2.13 24.84 -5.47
C ARG A 57 1.79 23.38 -5.16
N LYS A 58 2.05 22.95 -3.92
CA LYS A 58 1.72 21.62 -3.42
C LYS A 58 0.49 21.64 -2.53
N VAL A 59 -0.35 20.61 -2.69
CA VAL A 59 -1.49 20.31 -1.81
C VAL A 59 -1.32 18.88 -1.33
N SER A 60 -1.39 18.67 -0.01
CA SER A 60 -1.33 17.36 0.60
C SER A 60 -2.70 16.99 1.15
N LEU A 61 -3.23 15.87 0.71
CA LEU A 61 -4.52 15.32 1.11
C LEU A 61 -4.31 13.97 1.76
N ASN A 62 -5.12 13.64 2.77
CA ASN A 62 -5.12 12.32 3.38
C ASN A 62 -6.51 12.00 3.93
N PHE A 63 -6.72 10.72 4.24
CA PHE A 63 -7.93 10.24 4.89
C PHE A 63 -8.08 10.82 6.30
N ALA A 64 -9.30 10.92 6.77
CA ALA A 64 -9.62 11.27 8.15
C ALA A 64 -10.18 10.04 8.89
N PHE A 65 -9.80 9.88 10.14
CA PHE A 65 -10.05 8.70 10.96
C PHE A 65 -10.78 9.07 12.24
N GLU A 66 -11.56 8.14 12.79
CA GLU A 66 -12.38 8.36 13.97
C GLU A 66 -11.54 8.61 15.24
N ASN A 67 -10.43 7.86 15.40
CA ASN A 67 -9.60 7.96 16.57
C ASN A 67 -8.10 7.82 16.25
N LYS A 68 -7.27 8.12 17.25
CA LYS A 68 -5.81 8.11 17.13
C LYS A 68 -5.25 6.69 17.00
N ILE A 69 -5.82 5.71 17.69
CA ILE A 69 -5.36 4.31 17.66
C ILE A 69 -5.54 3.77 16.25
N GLN A 70 -6.76 3.91 15.70
CA GLN A 70 -7.05 3.51 14.34
C GLN A 70 -6.13 4.19 13.33
N LYS A 71 -5.95 5.53 13.44
CA LYS A 71 -5.08 6.29 12.54
C LYS A 71 -3.65 5.77 12.52
N LEU A 72 -3.06 5.48 13.68
CA LEU A 72 -1.63 5.19 13.79
C LEU A 72 -1.30 3.71 13.67
N TYR A 73 -2.19 2.82 14.14
CA TYR A 73 -1.82 1.44 14.37
C TYR A 73 -2.70 0.40 13.68
N SER A 74 -3.94 0.73 13.28
CA SER A 74 -4.76 -0.24 12.56
C SER A 74 -4.19 -0.50 11.16
N PRO A 75 -4.22 -1.76 10.68
CA PRO A 75 -3.81 -2.06 9.32
C PRO A 75 -4.75 -1.39 8.31
N LEU A 76 -4.23 -1.04 7.13
CA LEU A 76 -4.95 -0.24 6.12
C LEU A 76 -6.25 -0.91 5.64
N TYR A 77 -6.30 -2.24 5.63
CA TYR A 77 -7.49 -2.99 5.24
C TYR A 77 -8.63 -2.92 6.28
N LEU A 78 -8.34 -2.55 7.54
CA LEU A 78 -9.31 -2.33 8.61
C LEU A 78 -9.48 -0.84 8.96
N LYS A 79 -8.63 0.02 8.44
CA LYS A 79 -8.61 1.44 8.76
C LYS A 79 -9.80 2.14 8.12
N ARG A 80 -10.83 2.45 8.92
CA ARG A 80 -12.07 3.10 8.49
C ARG A 80 -11.88 4.60 8.34
N VAL A 81 -12.58 5.19 7.40
CA VAL A 81 -12.61 6.64 7.19
C VAL A 81 -13.92 7.22 7.72
N VAL A 82 -13.86 8.42 8.31
CA VAL A 82 -15.08 9.10 8.77
C VAL A 82 -15.95 9.49 7.56
N PRO A 83 -17.30 9.43 7.67
CA PRO A 83 -18.21 9.67 6.53
C PRO A 83 -17.98 11.01 5.82
N GLU A 84 -17.68 12.07 6.57
CA GLU A 84 -17.56 13.43 6.04
C GLU A 84 -16.21 13.72 5.37
N TRP A 85 -15.22 12.84 5.49
CA TRP A 85 -13.88 13.08 4.96
C TRP A 85 -13.89 13.34 3.45
N LYS A 86 -14.74 12.63 2.73
CA LYS A 86 -14.83 12.70 1.27
C LYS A 86 -15.31 14.05 0.77
N ALA A 87 -16.39 14.58 1.34
CA ALA A 87 -16.90 15.90 1.02
C ALA A 87 -15.89 17.01 1.36
N LYS A 88 -15.11 16.82 2.43
CA LYS A 88 -14.01 17.74 2.79
C LYS A 88 -12.89 17.67 1.76
N MET A 89 -12.50 16.48 1.32
CA MET A 89 -11.47 16.29 0.30
C MET A 89 -11.89 16.88 -1.03
N GLU A 90 -13.12 16.63 -1.47
CA GLU A 90 -13.65 17.18 -2.72
C GLU A 90 -13.48 18.70 -2.80
N ARG A 91 -13.79 19.42 -1.72
CA ARG A 91 -13.60 20.88 -1.63
C ARG A 91 -12.15 21.34 -1.64
N GLN A 92 -11.20 20.44 -1.33
CA GLN A 92 -9.76 20.72 -1.32
C GLN A 92 -9.07 20.32 -2.62
N LEU A 93 -9.75 19.59 -3.51
CA LEU A 93 -9.17 19.18 -4.79
C LEU A 93 -8.89 20.43 -5.64
N PRO A 94 -7.65 20.62 -6.11
CA PRO A 94 -7.33 21.72 -7.00
C PRO A 94 -8.05 21.61 -8.35
N ALA A 95 -8.33 22.76 -8.97
CA ALA A 95 -9.03 22.84 -10.26
C ALA A 95 -8.24 22.21 -11.43
N TYR A 96 -6.96 21.98 -11.28
CA TYR A 96 -6.13 21.34 -12.30
C TYR A 96 -6.21 19.80 -12.28
N VAL A 97 -6.89 19.19 -11.31
CA VAL A 97 -7.16 17.76 -11.31
C VAL A 97 -8.18 17.45 -12.42
N ASP A 98 -7.90 16.41 -13.21
CA ASP A 98 -8.76 15.96 -14.29
C ASP A 98 -10.20 15.71 -13.76
N ARG A 99 -11.20 16.26 -14.49
CA ARG A 99 -12.61 16.15 -14.08
C ARG A 99 -13.08 14.70 -14.02
N ASN A 100 -12.61 13.84 -14.93
CA ASN A 100 -12.96 12.43 -14.90
C ASN A 100 -12.44 11.75 -13.64
N LEU A 101 -11.21 12.06 -13.20
CA LEU A 101 -10.69 11.55 -11.93
C LEU A 101 -11.48 12.05 -10.72
N VAL A 102 -11.96 13.26 -10.75
CA VAL A 102 -12.84 13.80 -9.69
C VAL A 102 -14.17 13.04 -9.66
N GLU A 103 -14.79 12.76 -10.81
CA GLU A 103 -16.03 11.99 -10.87
C GLU A 103 -15.83 10.53 -10.43
N ILE A 104 -14.72 9.88 -10.81
CA ILE A 104 -14.33 8.56 -10.27
C ILE A 104 -14.24 8.62 -8.75
N PHE A 105 -13.49 9.59 -8.20
CA PHE A 105 -13.36 9.78 -6.76
C PHE A 105 -14.72 9.92 -6.07
N LYS A 106 -15.63 10.71 -6.63
CA LYS A 106 -16.99 10.90 -6.10
C LYS A 106 -17.80 9.61 -6.14
N GLY A 107 -17.63 8.80 -7.16
CA GLY A 107 -18.38 7.55 -7.36
C GLY A 107 -18.02 6.44 -6.37
N ILE A 108 -16.80 6.44 -5.81
CA ILE A 108 -16.36 5.35 -4.94
C ILE A 108 -16.98 5.48 -3.54
N ALA A 109 -17.64 4.40 -3.09
CA ALA A 109 -18.24 4.29 -1.77
C ALA A 109 -17.65 3.10 -1.01
N LYS A 110 -16.47 3.28 -0.42
CA LYS A 110 -15.78 2.26 0.37
C LYS A 110 -15.45 2.80 1.77
N ALA A 111 -15.60 1.93 2.76
CA ALA A 111 -15.44 2.30 4.17
C ALA A 111 -13.99 2.27 4.63
N THR A 112 -13.15 1.42 4.04
CA THR A 112 -11.74 1.29 4.44
C THR A 112 -10.80 1.98 3.46
N VAL A 113 -9.63 2.39 3.97
CA VAL A 113 -8.58 3.04 3.17
C VAL A 113 -8.11 2.13 2.04
N ALA A 114 -7.85 0.86 2.33
CA ALA A 114 -7.35 -0.08 1.33
C ALA A 114 -8.36 -0.32 0.21
N ASP A 115 -9.63 -0.55 0.56
CA ASP A 115 -10.67 -0.77 -0.44
C ASP A 115 -10.94 0.47 -1.28
N PHE A 116 -10.88 1.67 -0.66
CA PHE A 116 -11.03 2.92 -1.39
C PHE A 116 -9.90 3.10 -2.42
N CYS A 117 -8.64 2.94 -1.99
CA CYS A 117 -7.48 3.09 -2.88
C CYS A 117 -7.53 2.07 -4.03
N LEU A 118 -7.81 0.81 -3.73
CA LEU A 118 -7.90 -0.23 -4.77
C LEU A 118 -9.01 0.07 -5.77
N SER A 119 -10.20 0.45 -5.30
CA SER A 119 -11.32 0.82 -6.18
C SER A 119 -11.01 2.04 -7.05
N MET A 120 -10.23 3.01 -6.55
CA MET A 120 -9.71 4.10 -7.38
C MET A 120 -8.82 3.56 -8.51
N TYR A 121 -7.88 2.66 -8.19
CA TYR A 121 -6.94 2.11 -9.18
C TYR A 121 -7.67 1.27 -10.23
N GLU A 122 -8.68 0.50 -9.83
CA GLU A 122 -9.55 -0.26 -10.74
C GLU A 122 -10.34 0.67 -11.67
N ALA A 123 -11.02 1.68 -11.11
CA ALA A 123 -11.81 2.64 -11.89
C ALA A 123 -10.97 3.51 -12.83
N MET A 124 -9.69 3.70 -12.53
CA MET A 124 -8.71 4.36 -13.40
C MET A 124 -8.11 3.42 -14.47
N GLY A 125 -8.55 2.14 -14.55
CA GLY A 125 -8.03 1.16 -15.50
C GLY A 125 -6.61 0.63 -15.20
N LEU A 126 -6.06 0.96 -14.02
CA LEU A 126 -4.69 0.53 -13.67
C LEU A 126 -4.60 -0.98 -13.43
N MET A 127 -5.66 -1.59 -12.96
CA MET A 127 -5.68 -3.02 -12.62
C MET A 127 -6.12 -3.91 -13.77
N GLU A 128 -6.43 -3.36 -14.95
CA GLU A 128 -6.79 -4.14 -16.14
C GLU A 128 -5.69 -5.14 -16.51
N GLY A 129 -6.06 -6.40 -16.71
CA GLY A 129 -5.12 -7.48 -17.05
C GLY A 129 -4.13 -7.84 -15.92
N THR A 130 -4.38 -7.38 -14.70
CA THR A 130 -3.52 -7.61 -13.54
C THR A 130 -4.26 -8.45 -12.51
N ASN A 131 -3.62 -9.51 -12.01
CA ASN A 131 -4.11 -10.30 -10.89
C ASN A 131 -3.74 -9.61 -9.58
N VAL A 132 -4.74 -9.09 -8.87
CA VAL A 132 -4.55 -8.44 -7.56
C VAL A 132 -4.51 -9.50 -6.46
N VAL A 133 -3.43 -9.51 -5.68
CA VAL A 133 -3.23 -10.40 -4.52
C VAL A 133 -3.07 -9.53 -3.28
N ARG A 134 -3.99 -9.65 -2.33
CA ARG A 134 -3.99 -8.81 -1.11
C ARG A 134 -3.23 -9.50 0.02
N SER A 135 -2.37 -8.75 0.68
CA SER A 135 -1.63 -9.26 1.86
C SER A 135 -2.53 -9.50 3.08
N SER A 136 -3.75 -8.95 3.09
CA SER A 136 -4.74 -9.16 4.15
C SER A 136 -5.58 -10.42 3.96
N GLU A 137 -5.53 -11.08 2.81
CA GLU A 137 -6.32 -12.29 2.56
C GLU A 137 -5.89 -13.44 3.47
N LEU A 138 -6.86 -14.06 4.14
CA LEU A 138 -6.59 -15.15 5.08
C LEU A 138 -5.93 -16.35 4.41
N SER A 139 -6.36 -16.70 3.19
CA SER A 139 -5.76 -17.77 2.39
C SER A 139 -4.29 -17.48 2.07
N PHE A 140 -3.98 -16.24 1.70
CA PHE A 140 -2.60 -15.82 1.44
C PHE A 140 -1.74 -15.92 2.71
N ARG A 141 -2.21 -15.34 3.83
CA ARG A 141 -1.49 -15.36 5.11
C ARG A 141 -1.24 -16.78 5.62
N SER A 142 -2.23 -17.65 5.50
CA SER A 142 -2.12 -19.06 5.91
C SER A 142 -1.12 -19.85 5.08
N ALA A 143 -1.00 -19.53 3.77
CA ALA A 143 -0.08 -20.20 2.85
C ALA A 143 1.36 -19.66 2.93
N ALA A 144 1.53 -18.38 3.30
CA ALA A 144 2.85 -17.73 3.31
C ALA A 144 3.82 -18.37 4.31
N CYS A 145 5.13 -18.30 4.03
CA CYS A 145 6.15 -18.83 4.90
C CYS A 145 6.22 -18.10 6.26
N THR A 146 6.76 -18.74 7.26
CA THR A 146 7.11 -18.07 8.52
C THR A 146 8.31 -17.17 8.31
N VAL A 147 8.26 -15.97 8.90
CA VAL A 147 9.35 -14.99 8.91
C VAL A 147 9.74 -14.66 10.34
N GLU A 148 11.00 -14.33 10.57
CA GLU A 148 11.55 -14.04 11.90
C GLU A 148 11.16 -12.65 12.43
N ASP A 149 10.89 -11.70 11.54
CA ASP A 149 10.51 -10.32 11.89
C ASP A 149 9.16 -10.01 11.26
N TYR A 150 8.16 -9.86 12.12
CA TYR A 150 6.76 -9.77 11.71
C TYR A 150 5.92 -8.90 12.63
N PHE A 151 4.75 -8.57 12.15
CA PHE A 151 3.67 -7.94 12.89
C PHE A 151 2.50 -8.91 13.07
N VAL A 152 1.71 -8.67 14.12
CA VAL A 152 0.48 -9.42 14.40
C VAL A 152 -0.67 -8.43 14.55
N ASP A 153 -1.79 -8.74 13.92
CA ASP A 153 -3.02 -7.98 14.04
C ASP A 153 -3.76 -8.42 15.32
N LEU A 154 -3.76 -7.56 16.34
CA LEU A 154 -4.27 -7.86 17.69
C LEU A 154 -5.33 -6.86 18.14
N PRO A 155 -6.35 -7.28 18.95
CA PRO A 155 -7.27 -6.36 19.61
C PRO A 155 -6.53 -5.47 20.62
N TYR A 156 -6.78 -4.16 20.55
CA TYR A 156 -6.27 -3.19 21.50
C TYR A 156 -7.16 -1.92 21.52
N GLU A 157 -7.61 -1.48 22.68
CA GLU A 157 -8.47 -0.28 22.86
C GLU A 157 -9.65 -0.20 21.86
N SER A 158 -10.39 -1.32 21.73
CA SER A 158 -11.55 -1.47 20.83
C SER A 158 -11.23 -1.41 19.32
N GLU A 159 -9.98 -1.41 18.95
CA GLU A 159 -9.52 -1.48 17.55
C GLU A 159 -8.66 -2.74 17.33
N ILE A 160 -8.49 -3.13 16.07
CA ILE A 160 -7.43 -4.06 15.70
C ILE A 160 -6.20 -3.25 15.33
N VAL A 161 -5.08 -3.55 15.98
CA VAL A 161 -3.80 -2.87 15.77
C VAL A 161 -2.77 -3.85 15.20
N ARG A 162 -1.86 -3.36 14.39
CA ARG A 162 -0.73 -4.11 13.86
C ARG A 162 0.48 -3.92 14.76
N ALA A 163 0.65 -4.84 15.72
CA ALA A 163 1.72 -4.80 16.70
C ALA A 163 2.94 -5.59 16.24
N ARG A 164 4.15 -5.04 16.42
CA ARG A 164 5.40 -5.75 16.10
C ARG A 164 5.69 -6.79 17.16
N ALA A 165 5.88 -8.04 16.74
CA ALA A 165 6.33 -9.11 17.59
C ALA A 165 7.86 -9.02 17.79
N ARG A 166 8.31 -8.94 19.04
CA ARG A 166 9.71 -8.91 19.39
C ARG A 166 9.91 -9.43 20.81
N ASP A 167 10.87 -10.35 20.99
CA ASP A 167 11.26 -10.91 22.29
C ASP A 167 10.07 -11.50 23.09
N GLY A 168 9.10 -12.14 22.37
CA GLY A 168 7.91 -12.72 22.97
C GLY A 168 6.84 -11.71 23.40
N LYS A 169 6.99 -10.43 23.03
CA LYS A 169 6.08 -9.33 23.34
C LYS A 169 5.59 -8.64 22.06
N PHE A 170 4.54 -7.82 22.21
CA PHE A 170 3.94 -7.06 21.13
C PHE A 170 4.05 -5.56 21.37
N TRP A 171 4.48 -4.81 20.37
CA TRP A 171 4.82 -3.41 20.50
C TRP A 171 4.16 -2.54 19.43
N LEU A 172 3.61 -1.39 19.85
CA LEU A 172 3.19 -0.29 18.99
C LEU A 172 4.23 0.82 19.05
N HIS A 173 4.75 1.22 17.90
CA HIS A 173 5.70 2.32 17.81
C HIS A 173 4.96 3.67 17.80
N THR A 174 5.23 4.53 18.80
CA THR A 174 4.54 5.82 18.96
C THR A 174 5.32 7.01 18.42
N GLY A 175 6.51 6.76 17.87
CA GLY A 175 7.44 7.75 17.33
C GLY A 175 8.71 7.91 18.19
N GLY A 176 9.84 8.21 17.52
CA GLY A 176 11.16 8.21 18.17
C GLY A 176 11.45 6.84 18.79
N ASP A 177 11.97 6.82 20.02
CA ASP A 177 12.29 5.60 20.76
C ASP A 177 11.14 5.16 21.71
N LYS A 178 9.91 5.60 21.43
CA LYS A 178 8.77 5.32 22.30
C LYS A 178 7.92 4.19 21.76
N PHE A 179 7.59 3.24 22.64
CA PHE A 179 6.78 2.08 22.36
C PHE A 179 5.71 1.88 23.41
N ILE A 180 4.56 1.33 23.02
CA ILE A 180 3.50 0.86 23.91
C ILE A 180 3.50 -0.66 23.80
N GLU A 181 3.56 -1.36 24.95
CA GLU A 181 3.38 -2.80 25.01
C GLU A 181 1.89 -3.14 24.90
N VAL A 182 1.54 -3.99 23.94
CA VAL A 182 0.20 -4.57 23.80
C VAL A 182 0.15 -5.83 24.67
N PRO A 183 -0.90 -6.05 25.46
CA PRO A 183 -1.03 -7.25 26.28
C PRO A 183 -0.85 -8.53 25.45
N ALA A 184 -0.17 -9.52 26.03
CA ALA A 184 0.05 -10.81 25.38
C ALA A 184 -1.29 -11.51 25.07
N GLN A 185 -1.42 -11.99 23.84
CA GLN A 185 -2.62 -12.63 23.33
C GLN A 185 -2.24 -13.79 22.41
N ASN A 186 -3.11 -14.80 22.33
CA ASN A 186 -2.97 -15.85 21.33
C ASN A 186 -3.33 -15.28 19.94
N TYR A 187 -2.63 -15.73 18.94
CA TYR A 187 -2.89 -15.35 17.53
C TYR A 187 -2.66 -16.54 16.60
N GLY A 188 -3.33 -16.50 15.47
CA GLY A 188 -3.17 -17.45 14.39
C GLY A 188 -2.24 -16.90 13.28
N ARG A 189 -1.89 -17.76 12.38
CA ARG A 189 -1.05 -17.45 11.21
C ARG A 189 -1.68 -16.39 10.31
N GLU A 190 -2.99 -16.40 10.22
CA GLU A 190 -3.83 -15.47 9.46
C GLU A 190 -3.78 -14.02 9.99
N GLN A 191 -3.27 -13.81 11.21
CA GLN A 191 -3.07 -12.48 11.79
C GLN A 191 -1.65 -11.95 11.55
N VAL A 192 -0.74 -12.78 11.03
CA VAL A 192 0.67 -12.42 10.82
C VAL A 192 0.85 -11.67 9.50
N SER A 193 1.68 -10.63 9.52
CA SER A 193 2.14 -9.91 8.34
C SER A 193 3.63 -9.53 8.48
N PRO A 194 4.38 -9.46 7.38
CA PRO A 194 5.83 -9.25 7.42
C PRO A 194 6.19 -7.80 7.78
N THR A 195 7.40 -7.58 8.23
CA THR A 195 8.04 -6.25 8.21
C THR A 195 8.45 -5.87 6.78
N ARG A 196 9.02 -4.68 6.60
CA ARG A 196 9.55 -4.24 5.32
C ARG A 196 10.61 -5.22 4.78
N ASP A 197 11.52 -5.64 5.64
CA ASP A 197 12.72 -6.38 5.26
C ASP A 197 12.41 -7.87 4.97
N THR A 198 11.38 -8.44 5.57
CA THR A 198 10.92 -9.82 5.32
C THR A 198 9.79 -9.94 4.31
N ARG A 199 9.27 -8.80 3.81
CA ARG A 199 8.09 -8.72 2.93
C ARG A 199 8.26 -9.46 1.62
N PHE A 200 9.42 -9.31 0.98
CA PHE A 200 9.68 -9.92 -0.32
C PHE A 200 9.67 -11.45 -0.21
N ARG A 201 10.38 -12.02 0.75
CA ARG A 201 10.41 -13.47 1.00
C ARG A 201 9.01 -14.01 1.31
N TRP A 202 8.26 -13.31 2.16
CA TRP A 202 6.90 -13.69 2.52
C TRP A 202 5.95 -13.69 1.31
N MET A 203 6.01 -12.66 0.48
CA MET A 203 5.27 -12.58 -0.78
C MET A 203 5.70 -13.68 -1.76
N GLN A 204 7.00 -13.85 -1.94
CA GLN A 204 7.57 -14.80 -2.91
C GLN A 204 7.22 -16.25 -2.58
N SER A 205 7.06 -16.58 -1.30
CA SER A 205 6.67 -17.93 -0.87
C SER A 205 5.27 -18.38 -1.35
N VAL A 206 4.43 -17.46 -1.82
CA VAL A 206 3.09 -17.75 -2.35
C VAL A 206 2.96 -17.41 -3.83
N ILE A 207 3.50 -16.26 -4.25
CA ILE A 207 3.31 -15.77 -5.64
C ILE A 207 4.27 -16.44 -6.62
N HIS A 208 5.47 -16.81 -6.20
CA HIS A 208 6.50 -17.44 -7.03
C HIS A 208 6.79 -16.66 -8.33
N CYS A 209 6.96 -15.33 -8.23
CA CYS A 209 7.23 -14.52 -9.40
C CYS A 209 8.63 -14.78 -9.95
N THR A 210 8.76 -14.75 -11.29
CA THR A 210 10.04 -14.87 -12.01
C THR A 210 10.71 -13.51 -12.24
N HIS A 211 9.90 -12.44 -12.31
CA HIS A 211 10.35 -11.06 -12.47
C HIS A 211 9.67 -10.18 -11.42
N TYR A 212 10.44 -9.31 -10.77
CA TYR A 212 9.93 -8.38 -9.78
C TYR A 212 10.22 -6.94 -10.18
N VAL A 213 9.15 -6.18 -10.53
CA VAL A 213 9.28 -4.77 -10.89
C VAL A 213 9.26 -3.92 -9.62
N CYS A 214 10.34 -3.17 -9.38
CA CYS A 214 10.57 -2.36 -8.19
C CYS A 214 11.18 -0.99 -8.52
N GLY A 215 11.23 -0.09 -7.57
CA GLY A 215 12.02 1.14 -7.64
C GLY A 215 13.45 0.91 -7.15
N ALA A 216 14.38 1.82 -7.47
CA ALA A 216 15.76 1.73 -7.01
C ALA A 216 15.85 1.58 -5.49
N SER A 217 15.15 2.42 -4.73
CA SER A 217 15.13 2.37 -3.26
C SER A 217 14.53 1.08 -2.67
N GLU A 218 13.72 0.35 -3.45
CA GLU A 218 13.23 -0.98 -3.00
C GLU A 218 14.32 -2.03 -3.12
N GLN A 219 15.19 -1.93 -4.12
CA GLN A 219 16.31 -2.85 -4.30
C GLN A 219 17.34 -2.76 -3.18
N ASP A 220 17.45 -1.60 -2.52
CA ASP A 220 18.43 -1.38 -1.46
C ASP A 220 18.14 -2.20 -0.19
N TYR A 221 16.88 -2.57 0.07
CA TYR A 221 16.50 -3.32 1.26
C TYR A 221 15.97 -4.73 1.00
N ILE A 222 15.80 -5.11 -0.28
CA ILE A 222 15.40 -6.48 -0.63
C ILE A 222 16.64 -7.37 -0.64
N ASP A 223 16.66 -8.39 0.21
CA ASP A 223 17.66 -9.43 0.09
C ASP A 223 17.36 -10.31 -1.15
N LYS A 224 18.24 -10.28 -2.13
CA LYS A 224 18.10 -11.08 -3.35
C LYS A 224 18.18 -12.59 -3.09
N ALA A 225 18.77 -13.00 -1.97
CA ALA A 225 18.78 -14.39 -1.54
C ALA A 225 17.36 -14.90 -1.17
N ASP A 226 16.44 -14.02 -0.84
CA ASP A 226 15.03 -14.35 -0.58
C ASP A 226 14.24 -14.76 -1.84
N GLY A 227 14.80 -14.58 -3.03
CA GLY A 227 14.19 -14.97 -4.30
C GLY A 227 15.21 -15.45 -5.32
N PRO A 228 15.84 -16.62 -5.09
CA PRO A 228 16.79 -17.16 -6.03
C PRO A 228 16.12 -17.37 -7.39
N GLY A 229 16.76 -16.88 -8.46
CA GLY A 229 16.22 -16.95 -9.82
C GLY A 229 15.21 -15.85 -10.19
N VAL A 230 14.88 -14.93 -9.29
CA VAL A 230 14.04 -13.76 -9.61
C VAL A 230 14.88 -12.68 -10.29
N THR A 231 14.41 -12.22 -11.44
CA THR A 231 14.98 -11.06 -12.13
C THR A 231 14.34 -9.77 -11.56
N PHE A 232 15.15 -8.93 -10.94
CA PHE A 232 14.71 -7.61 -10.48
C PHE A 232 14.79 -6.61 -11.62
N VAL A 233 13.66 -5.99 -11.93
CA VAL A 233 13.53 -5.02 -13.02
C VAL A 233 13.21 -3.65 -12.43
N GLU A 234 14.06 -2.68 -12.70
CA GLU A 234 13.78 -1.32 -12.28
C GLU A 234 12.62 -0.73 -13.10
N ARG A 235 11.66 -0.08 -12.41
CA ARG A 235 10.58 0.64 -13.07
C ARG A 235 11.12 1.82 -13.89
N GLU A 236 10.35 2.27 -14.85
CA GLU A 236 10.66 3.47 -15.62
C GLU A 236 10.98 4.66 -14.70
N THR A 237 11.97 5.45 -15.10
CA THR A 237 12.33 6.70 -14.39
C THR A 237 11.20 7.71 -14.53
N ILE A 238 10.87 8.37 -13.42
CA ILE A 238 9.88 9.43 -13.36
C ILE A 238 10.37 10.56 -12.47
N ASP A 239 10.06 11.78 -12.87
CA ASP A 239 10.23 12.94 -12.01
C ASP A 239 9.15 12.96 -10.92
N ASN A 240 9.51 13.43 -9.73
CA ASN A 240 8.57 13.56 -8.60
C ASN A 240 7.73 12.29 -8.31
N SER A 241 8.40 11.17 -8.06
CA SER A 241 7.76 9.87 -7.81
C SER A 241 6.75 9.88 -6.64
N ALA A 242 6.85 10.83 -5.72
CA ALA A 242 5.92 10.99 -4.60
C ALA A 242 4.62 11.72 -4.98
N ASP A 243 4.60 12.43 -6.11
CA ASP A 243 3.40 13.12 -6.56
C ASP A 243 2.37 12.12 -7.08
N ALA A 244 1.10 12.42 -6.82
CA ALA A 244 0.00 11.63 -7.36
C ALA A 244 -0.21 11.89 -8.85
N TYR A 245 -0.70 10.88 -9.56
CA TYR A 245 -1.20 11.03 -10.91
C TYR A 245 -2.55 11.77 -10.88
N ILE A 246 -2.67 12.83 -11.67
CA ILE A 246 -3.84 13.71 -11.68
C ILE A 246 -4.50 13.88 -13.05
N GLY A 247 -4.06 13.10 -14.04
CA GLY A 247 -4.62 13.10 -15.42
C GLY A 247 -3.93 14.06 -16.38
N GLY A 248 -4.15 13.81 -17.65
CA GLY A 248 -4.06 14.60 -18.88
C GLY A 248 -2.86 15.48 -19.25
N ASN A 249 -1.95 15.80 -18.36
CA ASN A 249 -0.85 16.74 -18.64
C ASN A 249 0.53 16.12 -18.35
N GLU A 250 0.75 14.90 -18.79
CA GLU A 250 2.06 14.24 -18.81
C GLU A 250 2.66 14.24 -20.18
#